data_60f3beaa8f1b889633a2e22d990ddc7f
#
_entry.id   60f3beaa8f1b889633a2e22d990ddc7f
#
_cell.length_a   1.000
_cell.length_b   1.000
_cell.length_c   1.000
_cell.angle_alpha   90.00
_cell.angle_beta   90.00
_cell.angle_gamma   90.00
#
_symmetry.space_group_name_H-M   'P 1'
#
loop_
_entity.id
_entity.type
_entity.pdbx_description
1 polymer ?
#
loop_
_entity_poly.entity_id
_entity_poly.type
_entity_poly.pdbx_seq_one_letter_code
_entity_poly.pdbx_strand_id
1 'polypeptide(L)'
;LVACSNDSAVDEKPDNGGMYVPGNLPVQNVARAIELIDNAVECYFTGTGMAMSRYYNPYTGNRSSELGSVWMYTSSIEAVNAAMKAMKTGKTKGETALYDSHFNRYKELLAQLYDNLEFYAGTFTLTSYTQTKQWTVYGVNRGNGKGAAQVEGTLNVYDDQMWLVRELLESYHITGEQRYLEKAEYLTEYVLDGWDCTLDEQGSPLGGITWGPGYITKHSCSNGPIVSPLVWLHEIYKGKPDEVTYGYVAADNSRKLRTEKKSDYYLNFAKAVYDWQKKHLLRPDGVYDDMMGGYDSPDIKYVTIDGERYRTGSKLRDRVGPAITYNSGTMLSGAADLFRVTSDATYQTDLAELTDNSFAYFAKPEAAKPGCYTFDVSGFCNWFNGVLMRGYVDAYSTYTAAASCIEAFQNNLDYAYENYQYKHMLPTNLLVGWYKAEKNKNNVEGMFTFAFAAEYAVLANYEWSKK
;
A
#
# COMPACT_ATOMS: atom_id res chain seq x y z
N LEU A 1 1.58 4.07 -52.90
CA LEU A 1 1.55 2.73 -52.26
C LEU A 1 2.25 2.82 -50.93
N VAL A 2 1.49 3.11 -49.89
CA VAL A 2 1.98 3.08 -48.51
C VAL A 2 1.83 1.65 -48.06
N ALA A 3 2.93 0.96 -47.88
CA ALA A 3 2.96 -0.32 -47.22
C ALA A 3 2.59 -0.11 -45.75
N CYS A 4 1.40 -0.52 -45.37
CA CYS A 4 1.05 -0.72 -43.95
C CYS A 4 1.90 -1.86 -43.45
N SER A 5 2.97 -1.55 -42.71
CA SER A 5 3.64 -2.54 -41.88
C SER A 5 2.67 -2.92 -40.77
N ASN A 6 2.12 -4.10 -40.85
CA ASN A 6 1.43 -4.76 -39.74
C ASN A 6 2.48 -5.13 -38.69
N ASP A 7 2.96 -4.16 -37.94
CA ASP A 7 3.65 -4.39 -36.69
C ASP A 7 2.57 -4.65 -35.62
N SER A 8 2.02 -5.83 -35.66
CA SER A 8 1.20 -6.32 -34.56
C SER A 8 2.16 -6.67 -33.41
N ALA A 9 2.17 -5.84 -32.38
CA ALA A 9 2.86 -6.09 -31.10
C ALA A 9 2.36 -7.35 -30.38
N VAL A 10 1.51 -8.14 -31.05
CA VAL A 10 0.73 -9.25 -30.48
C VAL A 10 1.38 -10.60 -30.70
N ASP A 11 2.48 -10.69 -31.46
CA ASP A 11 2.97 -11.99 -31.94
C ASP A 11 4.03 -12.67 -31.05
N GLU A 12 4.51 -12.04 -29.99
CA GLU A 12 5.35 -12.74 -29.02
C GLU A 12 4.47 -13.41 -27.97
N LYS A 13 4.27 -14.71 -28.09
CA LYS A 13 3.72 -15.51 -27.00
C LYS A 13 4.61 -15.34 -25.76
N PRO A 14 4.01 -15.17 -24.57
CA PRO A 14 4.79 -15.00 -23.36
C PRO A 14 5.73 -16.19 -23.18
N ASP A 15 7.02 -15.91 -23.10
CA ASP A 15 7.99 -16.89 -22.64
C ASP A 15 8.01 -16.85 -21.11
N ASN A 16 7.28 -17.75 -20.50
CA ASN A 16 7.22 -17.92 -19.05
C ASN A 16 8.24 -18.92 -18.52
N GLY A 17 9.27 -19.24 -19.31
CA GLY A 17 10.34 -20.16 -18.91
C GLY A 17 9.85 -21.58 -18.60
N GLY A 18 8.73 -22.00 -19.17
CA GLY A 18 8.13 -23.31 -18.90
C GLY A 18 7.37 -23.40 -17.59
N MET A 19 7.16 -22.27 -16.88
CA MET A 19 6.41 -22.23 -15.61
C MET A 19 4.89 -22.25 -15.81
N TYR A 20 4.41 -22.01 -17.02
CA TYR A 20 2.98 -22.06 -17.32
C TYR A 20 2.45 -23.49 -17.27
N VAL A 21 1.44 -23.72 -16.44
CA VAL A 21 0.74 -25.00 -16.31
C VAL A 21 -0.72 -24.79 -16.70
N PRO A 22 -1.15 -25.26 -17.90
CA PRO A 22 -2.55 -25.14 -18.32
C PRO A 22 -3.50 -25.76 -17.30
N GLY A 23 -4.57 -25.05 -16.96
CA GLY A 23 -5.58 -25.51 -16.01
C GLY A 23 -5.20 -25.38 -14.53
N ASN A 24 -4.04 -24.78 -14.20
CA ASN A 24 -3.63 -24.49 -12.83
C ASN A 24 -3.51 -22.97 -12.65
N LEU A 25 -4.62 -22.30 -12.35
CA LEU A 25 -4.70 -20.86 -12.25
C LEU A 25 -3.76 -20.27 -11.20
N PRO A 26 -3.69 -20.78 -9.94
CA PRO A 26 -2.81 -20.19 -8.96
C PRO A 26 -1.33 -20.28 -9.35
N VAL A 27 -0.88 -21.39 -9.89
CA VAL A 27 0.52 -21.52 -10.39
C VAL A 27 0.77 -20.57 -11.54
N GLN A 28 -0.16 -20.46 -12.49
CA GLN A 28 -0.07 -19.47 -13.58
C GLN A 28 0.05 -18.05 -13.06
N ASN A 29 -0.75 -17.68 -12.05
CA ASN A 29 -0.69 -16.36 -11.43
C ASN A 29 0.68 -16.07 -10.81
N VAL A 30 1.26 -17.03 -10.08
CA VAL A 30 2.61 -16.87 -9.51
C VAL A 30 3.66 -16.75 -10.62
N ALA A 31 3.57 -17.58 -11.66
CA ALA A 31 4.51 -17.52 -12.79
C ALA A 31 4.47 -16.16 -13.49
N ARG A 32 3.29 -15.60 -13.71
CA ARG A 32 3.12 -14.26 -14.29
C ARG A 32 3.64 -13.15 -13.37
N ALA A 33 3.42 -13.28 -12.06
CA ALA A 33 3.99 -12.34 -11.09
C ALA A 33 5.51 -12.33 -11.13
N ILE A 34 6.15 -13.49 -11.16
CA ILE A 34 7.61 -13.63 -11.25
C ILE A 34 8.13 -13.04 -12.55
N GLU A 35 7.50 -13.34 -13.67
CA GLU A 35 7.86 -12.78 -14.97
C GLU A 35 7.87 -11.25 -14.96
N LEU A 36 6.80 -10.65 -14.46
CA LEU A 36 6.68 -9.19 -14.38
C LEU A 36 7.72 -8.58 -13.44
N ILE A 37 7.94 -9.18 -12.27
CA ILE A 37 8.93 -8.70 -11.28
C ILE A 37 10.34 -8.77 -11.85
N ASP A 38 10.75 -9.92 -12.40
CA ASP A 38 12.10 -10.12 -12.90
C ASP A 38 12.43 -9.12 -14.01
N ASN A 39 11.50 -8.92 -14.95
CA ASN A 39 11.67 -7.95 -16.01
C ASN A 39 11.67 -6.51 -15.48
N ALA A 40 10.82 -6.19 -14.52
CA ALA A 40 10.75 -4.84 -13.93
C ALA A 40 12.05 -4.49 -13.19
N VAL A 41 12.64 -5.42 -12.45
CA VAL A 41 13.92 -5.20 -11.77
C VAL A 41 15.02 -4.88 -12.79
N GLU A 42 15.06 -5.56 -13.91
CA GLU A 42 16.02 -5.30 -14.97
C GLU A 42 15.77 -3.96 -15.67
N CYS A 43 14.52 -3.63 -15.96
CA CYS A 43 14.15 -2.44 -16.73
C CYS A 43 14.21 -1.14 -15.92
N TYR A 44 13.84 -1.16 -14.66
CA TYR A 44 13.65 0.06 -13.86
C TYR A 44 14.81 0.37 -12.93
N PHE A 45 15.57 -0.61 -12.47
CA PHE A 45 16.67 -0.36 -11.54
C PHE A 45 18.01 -0.23 -12.25
N THR A 46 18.85 0.71 -11.77
CA THR A 46 20.20 0.92 -12.28
C THR A 46 21.22 0.99 -11.14
N GLY A 47 22.39 0.42 -11.39
CA GLY A 47 23.53 0.44 -10.48
C GLY A 47 23.35 -0.43 -9.24
N THR A 48 24.39 -0.50 -8.43
CA THR A 48 24.41 -1.26 -7.17
C THR A 48 23.49 -0.65 -6.12
N GLY A 49 23.22 0.65 -6.21
CA GLY A 49 22.28 1.38 -5.36
C GLY A 49 20.82 1.18 -5.74
N MET A 50 20.54 0.42 -6.79
CA MET A 50 19.17 0.14 -7.27
C MET A 50 18.32 1.41 -7.40
N ALA A 51 18.85 2.42 -8.11
CA ALA A 51 18.10 3.63 -8.40
C ALA A 51 16.96 3.28 -9.37
N MET A 52 15.72 3.54 -8.93
CA MET A 52 14.51 3.22 -9.69
C MET A 52 14.15 4.36 -10.62
N SER A 53 14.22 4.13 -11.94
CA SER A 53 13.61 5.05 -12.90
C SER A 53 12.10 5.02 -12.74
N ARG A 54 11.45 6.20 -12.85
CA ARG A 54 10.00 6.28 -12.72
C ARG A 54 9.29 5.58 -13.89
N TYR A 55 9.76 5.81 -15.13
CA TYR A 55 9.17 5.26 -16.34
C TYR A 55 10.14 4.36 -17.09
N TYR A 56 9.57 3.40 -17.81
CA TYR A 56 10.23 2.62 -18.85
C TYR A 56 9.29 2.42 -20.03
N ASN A 57 9.84 2.51 -21.25
CA ASN A 57 9.08 2.30 -22.47
C ASN A 57 9.59 1.03 -23.16
N PRO A 58 8.78 -0.03 -23.27
CA PRO A 58 9.24 -1.29 -23.86
C PRO A 58 9.43 -1.22 -25.36
N TYR A 59 8.81 -0.24 -26.04
CA TYR A 59 8.93 -0.05 -27.49
C TYR A 59 10.19 0.69 -27.89
N THR A 60 10.64 1.64 -27.09
CA THR A 60 11.85 2.43 -27.35
C THR A 60 13.06 1.98 -26.55
N GLY A 61 12.84 1.23 -25.47
CA GLY A 61 13.88 0.86 -24.53
C GLY A 61 14.35 1.99 -23.62
N ASN A 62 13.70 3.14 -23.65
CA ASN A 62 14.10 4.32 -22.88
C ASN A 62 13.59 4.28 -21.45
N ARG A 63 14.46 4.67 -20.52
CA ARG A 63 14.14 4.94 -19.12
C ARG A 63 14.06 6.42 -18.86
N SER A 64 13.22 6.81 -17.88
CA SER A 64 13.23 8.19 -17.40
C SER A 64 14.51 8.50 -16.64
N SER A 65 14.98 9.75 -16.73
CA SER A 65 16.00 10.29 -15.82
C SER A 65 15.40 10.62 -14.45
N GLU A 66 14.11 10.91 -14.38
CA GLU A 66 13.37 11.07 -13.13
C GLU A 66 13.35 9.74 -12.38
N LEU A 67 13.71 9.80 -11.11
CA LEU A 67 13.70 8.63 -10.22
C LEU A 67 12.34 8.52 -9.50
N GLY A 68 11.95 7.30 -9.21
CA GLY A 68 10.75 7.03 -8.43
C GLY A 68 10.84 7.59 -7.02
N SER A 69 9.72 8.06 -6.48
CA SER A 69 9.59 8.40 -5.06
C SER A 69 9.73 7.17 -4.19
N VAL A 70 9.83 7.37 -2.88
CA VAL A 70 9.89 6.24 -1.92
C VAL A 70 8.66 5.34 -2.03
N TRP A 71 7.49 5.91 -2.25
CA TRP A 71 6.25 5.15 -2.46
C TRP A 71 6.34 4.25 -3.70
N MET A 72 6.82 4.81 -4.82
CA MET A 72 7.03 4.04 -6.06
C MET A 72 8.06 2.92 -5.84
N TYR A 73 9.16 3.22 -5.15
CA TYR A 73 10.17 2.23 -4.79
C TYR A 73 9.59 1.11 -3.91
N THR A 74 8.76 1.46 -2.92
CA THR A 74 8.12 0.52 -2.00
C THR A 74 7.22 -0.48 -2.73
N SER A 75 6.63 -0.10 -3.88
CA SER A 75 5.83 -1.03 -4.69
C SER A 75 6.62 -2.27 -5.15
N SER A 76 7.93 -2.14 -5.33
CA SER A 76 8.81 -3.28 -5.66
C SER A 76 8.92 -4.26 -4.48
N ILE A 77 9.03 -3.76 -3.27
CA ILE A 77 9.05 -4.57 -2.04
C ILE A 77 7.70 -5.28 -1.87
N GLU A 78 6.60 -4.57 -2.09
CA GLU A 78 5.24 -5.13 -2.05
C GLU A 78 5.09 -6.31 -3.01
N ALA A 79 5.52 -6.15 -4.26
CA ALA A 79 5.43 -7.20 -5.27
C ALA A 79 6.28 -8.43 -4.90
N VAL A 80 7.51 -8.22 -4.46
CA VAL A 80 8.41 -9.30 -4.03
C VAL A 80 7.84 -10.04 -2.83
N ASN A 81 7.33 -9.34 -1.81
CA ASN A 81 6.65 -9.95 -0.67
C ASN A 81 5.45 -10.78 -1.10
N ALA A 82 4.58 -10.23 -1.95
CA ALA A 82 3.39 -10.93 -2.44
C ALA A 82 3.77 -12.22 -3.18
N ALA A 83 4.77 -12.17 -4.05
CA ALA A 83 5.26 -13.34 -4.77
C ALA A 83 5.86 -14.40 -3.83
N MET A 84 6.69 -13.99 -2.87
CA MET A 84 7.28 -14.91 -1.89
C MET A 84 6.21 -15.59 -1.02
N LYS A 85 5.20 -14.84 -0.59
CA LYS A 85 4.06 -15.37 0.17
C LYS A 85 3.28 -16.38 -0.66
N ALA A 86 3.05 -16.09 -1.93
CA ALA A 86 2.39 -17.01 -2.86
C ALA A 86 3.20 -18.30 -3.07
N MET A 87 4.52 -18.19 -3.23
CA MET A 87 5.40 -19.35 -3.33
C MET A 87 5.33 -20.25 -2.08
N LYS A 88 5.31 -19.66 -0.89
CA LYS A 88 5.17 -20.41 0.38
C LYS A 88 3.82 -21.10 0.47
N THR A 89 2.75 -20.42 0.12
CA THR A 89 1.40 -21.00 0.10
C THR A 89 1.33 -22.17 -0.88
N GLY A 90 1.84 -21.98 -2.11
CA GLY A 90 1.92 -23.03 -3.12
C GLY A 90 2.66 -24.25 -2.64
N LYS A 91 3.81 -24.07 -1.97
CA LYS A 91 4.57 -25.18 -1.38
C LYS A 91 3.71 -26.00 -0.40
N THR A 92 2.91 -25.34 0.44
CA THR A 92 1.99 -26.05 1.37
C THR A 92 0.89 -26.82 0.65
N LYS A 93 0.60 -26.47 -0.61
CA LYS A 93 -0.39 -27.15 -1.46
C LYS A 93 0.22 -28.20 -2.39
N GLY A 94 1.51 -28.51 -2.22
CA GLY A 94 2.23 -29.46 -3.07
C GLY A 94 2.84 -28.86 -4.33
N GLU A 95 2.70 -27.58 -4.57
CA GLU A 95 3.26 -26.84 -5.71
C GLU A 95 4.62 -26.23 -5.33
N THR A 96 5.68 -27.06 -5.38
CA THR A 96 6.99 -26.71 -4.83
C THR A 96 7.95 -26.09 -5.85
N ALA A 97 7.74 -26.28 -7.14
CA ALA A 97 8.71 -25.94 -8.19
C ALA A 97 9.07 -24.44 -8.20
N LEU A 98 8.08 -23.55 -8.08
CA LEU A 98 8.33 -22.09 -8.08
C LEU A 98 9.04 -21.64 -6.81
N TYR A 99 8.68 -22.22 -5.68
CA TYR A 99 9.37 -21.98 -4.42
C TYR A 99 10.85 -22.39 -4.51
N ASP A 100 11.12 -23.61 -4.95
CA ASP A 100 12.46 -24.17 -5.04
C ASP A 100 13.35 -23.36 -6.00
N SER A 101 12.78 -22.89 -7.11
CA SER A 101 13.53 -22.13 -8.12
C SER A 101 13.76 -20.65 -7.78
N HIS A 102 12.84 -20.01 -7.01
CA HIS A 102 12.83 -18.56 -6.93
C HIS A 102 12.82 -17.99 -5.51
N PHE A 103 12.40 -18.72 -4.48
CA PHE A 103 12.19 -18.15 -3.16
C PHE A 103 13.49 -17.58 -2.57
N ASN A 104 14.59 -18.32 -2.59
CA ASN A 104 15.85 -17.84 -2.02
C ASN A 104 16.40 -16.64 -2.78
N ARG A 105 16.29 -16.64 -4.10
CA ARG A 105 16.68 -15.52 -4.95
C ARG A 105 15.87 -14.26 -4.62
N TYR A 106 14.57 -14.41 -4.40
CA TYR A 106 13.69 -13.31 -4.02
C TYR A 106 13.94 -12.83 -2.58
N LYS A 107 14.31 -13.73 -1.68
CA LYS A 107 14.73 -13.34 -0.33
C LYS A 107 15.97 -12.44 -0.35
N GLU A 108 16.95 -12.76 -1.22
CA GLU A 108 18.14 -11.92 -1.43
C GLU A 108 17.76 -10.58 -2.09
N LEU A 109 16.91 -10.59 -3.10
CA LEU A 109 16.40 -9.38 -3.73
C LEU A 109 15.68 -8.48 -2.72
N LEU A 110 14.85 -9.06 -1.87
CA LEU A 110 14.16 -8.33 -0.81
C LEU A 110 15.14 -7.64 0.13
N ALA A 111 16.20 -8.34 0.56
CA ALA A 111 17.25 -7.77 1.39
C ALA A 111 17.96 -6.60 0.69
N GLN A 112 18.27 -6.73 -0.60
CA GLN A 112 18.90 -5.66 -1.39
C GLN A 112 17.97 -4.45 -1.53
N LEU A 113 16.67 -4.67 -1.72
CA LEU A 113 15.69 -3.59 -1.79
C LEU A 113 15.62 -2.81 -0.48
N TYR A 114 15.63 -3.48 0.66
CA TYR A 114 15.67 -2.79 1.96
C TYR A 114 17.00 -2.10 2.23
N ASP A 115 18.13 -2.69 1.85
CA ASP A 115 19.42 -2.03 2.00
C ASP A 115 19.51 -0.74 1.18
N ASN A 116 18.95 -0.73 0.00
CA ASN A 116 18.94 0.44 -0.88
C ASN A 116 17.76 1.41 -0.61
N LEU A 117 16.76 0.99 0.15
CA LEU A 117 15.74 1.89 0.67
C LEU A 117 16.35 3.02 1.50
N GLU A 118 17.50 2.78 2.13
CA GLU A 118 18.22 3.76 2.95
C GLU A 118 18.65 5.02 2.18
N PHE A 119 18.67 5.01 0.85
CA PHE A 119 18.83 6.23 0.06
C PHE A 119 17.66 7.22 0.25
N TYR A 120 16.52 6.76 0.72
CA TYR A 120 15.36 7.62 1.06
C TYR A 120 15.33 8.02 2.53
N ALA A 121 16.21 7.46 3.36
CA ALA A 121 16.27 7.75 4.79
C ALA A 121 16.96 9.08 5.08
N GLY A 122 16.43 9.79 6.06
CA GLY A 122 17.01 11.01 6.59
C GLY A 122 16.64 11.21 8.06
N THR A 123 17.34 12.12 8.71
CA THR A 123 17.17 12.39 10.15
C THR A 123 16.76 13.85 10.36
N PHE A 124 15.78 14.07 11.23
CA PHE A 124 15.33 15.41 11.61
C PHE A 124 14.74 15.40 13.02
N THR A 125 14.59 16.59 13.58
CA THR A 125 13.96 16.78 14.89
C THR A 125 12.54 17.29 14.68
N LEU A 126 11.56 16.61 15.29
CA LEU A 126 10.13 16.92 15.16
C LEU A 126 9.55 17.27 16.52
N THR A 127 8.88 18.43 16.60
CA THR A 127 7.97 18.76 17.69
C THR A 127 6.57 18.30 17.32
N SER A 128 6.08 17.32 18.06
CA SER A 128 4.75 16.75 17.88
C SER A 128 3.77 17.24 18.95
N TYR A 129 2.62 16.58 19.05
CA TYR A 129 1.59 16.91 20.04
C TYR A 129 2.05 16.64 21.49
N THR A 130 3.02 15.73 21.69
CA THR A 130 3.41 15.23 23.01
C THR A 130 4.90 15.32 23.33
N GLN A 131 5.75 15.57 22.35
CA GLN A 131 7.20 15.55 22.54
C GLN A 131 7.95 16.24 21.40
N THR A 132 9.22 16.56 21.67
CA THR A 132 10.21 16.89 20.63
C THR A 132 11.23 15.75 20.58
N LYS A 133 11.37 15.12 19.43
CA LYS A 133 12.22 13.94 19.26
C LYS A 133 12.90 13.92 17.90
N GLN A 134 14.12 13.40 17.88
CA GLN A 134 14.85 13.13 16.65
C GLN A 134 14.40 11.81 16.04
N TRP A 135 14.04 11.82 14.75
CA TRP A 135 13.60 10.66 14.01
C TRP A 135 14.46 10.43 12.77
N THR A 136 14.73 9.18 12.47
CA THR A 136 15.29 8.75 11.19
C THR A 136 14.19 8.01 10.42
N VAL A 137 13.66 8.66 9.38
CA VAL A 137 12.49 8.20 8.64
C VAL A 137 12.72 8.37 7.15
N TYR A 138 11.76 8.01 6.33
CA TYR A 138 11.90 8.01 4.89
C TYR A 138 11.26 9.24 4.26
N GLY A 139 12.06 9.96 3.47
CA GLY A 139 11.61 11.10 2.68
C GLY A 139 10.98 10.66 1.36
N VAL A 140 10.21 11.58 0.75
CA VAL A 140 9.58 11.36 -0.55
C VAL A 140 10.60 11.09 -1.64
N ASN A 141 11.71 11.84 -1.64
CA ASN A 141 12.72 11.81 -2.70
C ASN A 141 13.99 11.08 -2.26
N ARG A 142 14.59 10.39 -3.23
CA ARG A 142 15.90 9.75 -3.04
C ARG A 142 17.00 10.80 -2.78
N GLY A 143 17.80 10.57 -1.74
CA GLY A 143 19.01 11.36 -1.46
C GLY A 143 20.21 10.92 -2.28
N ASN A 144 21.29 11.69 -2.17
CA ASN A 144 22.56 11.40 -2.87
C ASN A 144 23.38 10.28 -2.21
N GLY A 145 23.03 9.89 -1.01
CA GLY A 145 23.66 8.81 -0.26
C GLY A 145 22.67 8.20 0.73
N LYS A 146 23.02 7.04 1.26
CA LYS A 146 22.23 6.37 2.30
C LYS A 146 22.19 7.22 3.56
N GLY A 147 21.00 7.44 4.11
CA GLY A 147 20.78 8.27 5.29
C GLY A 147 20.82 9.78 5.05
N ALA A 148 21.02 10.23 3.80
CA ALA A 148 21.22 11.62 3.44
C ALA A 148 20.00 12.28 2.76
N ALA A 149 18.85 11.65 2.76
CA ALA A 149 17.63 12.24 2.20
C ALA A 149 17.13 13.39 3.09
N GLN A 150 16.48 14.36 2.44
CA GLN A 150 15.80 15.45 3.15
C GLN A 150 14.41 14.99 3.57
N VAL A 151 14.09 15.14 4.84
CA VAL A 151 12.84 14.63 5.43
C VAL A 151 12.07 15.69 6.23
N GLU A 152 12.53 16.93 6.26
CA GLU A 152 11.87 18.00 7.00
C GLU A 152 10.63 18.54 6.30
N GLY A 153 9.69 19.02 7.07
CA GLY A 153 8.47 19.68 6.58
C GLY A 153 7.63 18.77 5.71
N THR A 154 7.38 19.18 4.47
CA THR A 154 6.57 18.45 3.50
C THR A 154 7.34 17.37 2.73
N LEU A 155 8.61 17.18 3.03
CA LEU A 155 9.48 16.22 2.35
C LEU A 155 9.35 14.78 2.89
N ASN A 156 8.56 14.57 3.94
CA ASN A 156 8.07 13.26 4.31
C ASN A 156 6.58 13.30 4.63
N VAL A 157 5.90 12.20 4.39
CA VAL A 157 4.48 12.03 4.68
C VAL A 157 4.27 10.73 5.44
N TYR A 158 3.25 10.69 6.30
CA TYR A 158 3.02 9.53 7.17
C TYR A 158 2.53 8.29 6.38
N ASP A 159 1.79 8.47 5.31
CA ASP A 159 1.33 7.35 4.50
C ASP A 159 2.49 6.57 3.85
N ASP A 160 3.55 7.23 3.40
CA ASP A 160 4.74 6.55 2.88
C ASP A 160 5.36 5.61 3.93
N GLN A 161 5.40 6.03 5.20
CA GLN A 161 5.86 5.20 6.31
C GLN A 161 4.90 4.03 6.56
N MET A 162 3.60 4.26 6.46
CA MET A 162 2.57 3.24 6.68
C MET A 162 2.66 2.09 5.66
N TRP A 163 2.86 2.41 4.38
CA TRP A 163 3.07 1.39 3.35
C TRP A 163 4.32 0.56 3.65
N LEU A 164 5.38 1.19 4.11
CA LEU A 164 6.59 0.50 4.54
C LEU A 164 6.36 -0.37 5.77
N VAL A 165 5.64 0.10 6.77
CA VAL A 165 5.29 -0.71 7.96
C VAL A 165 4.58 -1.98 7.53
N ARG A 166 3.59 -1.88 6.66
CA ARG A 166 2.87 -3.04 6.14
C ARG A 166 3.82 -4.04 5.48
N GLU A 167 4.69 -3.56 4.60
CA GLU A 167 5.62 -4.43 3.89
C GLU A 167 6.71 -5.03 4.80
N LEU A 168 7.19 -4.26 5.76
CA LEU A 168 8.13 -4.78 6.76
C LEU A 168 7.52 -5.92 7.59
N LEU A 169 6.26 -5.80 7.98
CA LEU A 169 5.55 -6.87 8.70
C LEU A 169 5.30 -8.09 7.81
N GLU A 170 4.95 -7.90 6.54
CA GLU A 170 4.87 -9.00 5.58
C GLU A 170 6.22 -9.71 5.44
N SER A 171 7.30 -8.95 5.30
CA SER A 171 8.66 -9.51 5.22
C SER A 171 9.06 -10.27 6.48
N TYR A 172 8.68 -9.76 7.66
CA TYR A 172 8.88 -10.46 8.93
C TYR A 172 8.14 -11.81 8.96
N HIS A 173 6.87 -11.83 8.57
CA HIS A 173 6.06 -13.06 8.51
C HIS A 173 6.61 -14.07 7.52
N ILE A 174 7.13 -13.61 6.37
CA ILE A 174 7.66 -14.48 5.33
C ILE A 174 9.03 -15.05 5.71
N THR A 175 9.93 -14.22 6.28
CA THR A 175 11.34 -14.59 6.50
C THR A 175 11.68 -14.93 7.94
N GLY A 176 10.90 -14.45 8.91
CA GLY A 176 11.22 -14.56 10.35
C GLY A 176 12.34 -13.63 10.80
N GLU A 177 12.86 -12.75 9.97
CA GLU A 177 13.97 -11.87 10.30
C GLU A 177 13.52 -10.72 11.22
N GLN A 178 14.07 -10.70 12.42
CA GLN A 178 13.70 -9.76 13.49
C GLN A 178 13.93 -8.29 13.09
N ARG A 179 14.90 -7.99 12.24
CA ARG A 179 15.20 -6.63 11.78
C ARG A 179 14.00 -5.95 11.13
N TYR A 180 13.15 -6.70 10.43
CA TYR A 180 11.97 -6.17 9.78
C TYR A 180 10.90 -5.77 10.79
N LEU A 181 10.71 -6.57 11.84
CA LEU A 181 9.79 -6.23 12.92
C LEU A 181 10.26 -4.99 13.70
N GLU A 182 11.54 -4.91 14.02
CA GLU A 182 12.10 -3.76 14.74
C GLU A 182 11.91 -2.45 13.95
N LYS A 183 12.18 -2.46 12.66
CA LYS A 183 11.97 -1.28 11.81
C LYS A 183 10.48 -0.94 11.69
N ALA A 184 9.61 -1.94 11.56
CA ALA A 184 8.17 -1.74 11.50
C ALA A 184 7.65 -1.08 12.78
N GLU A 185 8.11 -1.51 13.94
CA GLU A 185 7.71 -0.90 15.21
C GLU A 185 8.22 0.52 15.37
N TYR A 186 9.46 0.79 14.94
CA TYR A 186 10.02 2.14 14.95
C TYR A 186 9.20 3.11 14.09
N LEU A 187 8.89 2.74 12.87
CA LEU A 187 8.08 3.57 11.96
C LEU A 187 6.62 3.69 12.46
N THR A 188 6.09 2.66 13.09
CA THR A 188 4.76 2.71 13.70
C THR A 188 4.72 3.72 14.85
N GLU A 189 5.75 3.75 15.69
CA GLU A 189 5.88 4.75 16.75
C GLU A 189 5.89 6.18 16.17
N TYR A 190 6.65 6.39 15.08
CA TYR A 190 6.69 7.67 14.37
C TYR A 190 5.31 8.06 13.83
N VAL A 191 4.62 7.16 13.18
CA VAL A 191 3.29 7.41 12.62
C VAL A 191 2.27 7.73 13.72
N LEU A 192 2.29 6.99 14.82
CA LEU A 192 1.37 7.23 15.94
C LEU A 192 1.71 8.50 16.72
N ASP A 193 2.95 8.97 16.68
CA ASP A 193 3.33 10.32 17.16
C ASP A 193 2.63 11.42 16.36
N GLY A 194 2.20 11.12 15.12
CA GLY A 194 1.39 12.00 14.27
C GLY A 194 -0.11 11.96 14.55
N TRP A 195 -0.58 11.10 15.44
CA TRP A 195 -1.97 11.07 15.89
C TRP A 195 -2.28 12.32 16.72
N ASP A 196 -3.34 13.03 16.33
CA ASP A 196 -3.77 14.26 17.02
C ASP A 196 -4.52 13.92 18.32
N CYS A 197 -3.77 13.90 19.40
CA CYS A 197 -4.31 13.64 20.74
C CYS A 197 -4.72 14.92 21.49
N THR A 198 -4.69 16.09 20.83
CA THR A 198 -5.15 17.33 21.45
C THR A 198 -6.65 17.31 21.66
N LEU A 199 -7.11 17.98 22.73
CA LEU A 199 -8.49 17.86 23.18
C LEU A 199 -9.40 18.85 22.45
N ASP A 200 -10.60 18.43 22.13
CA ASP A 200 -11.69 19.27 21.69
C ASP A 200 -12.38 19.97 22.89
N GLU A 201 -13.45 20.72 22.62
CA GLU A 201 -14.21 21.45 23.65
C GLU A 201 -14.89 20.53 24.66
N GLN A 202 -15.11 19.28 24.32
CA GLN A 202 -15.71 18.26 25.20
C GLN A 202 -14.66 17.44 25.97
N GLY A 203 -13.37 17.76 25.79
CA GLY A 203 -12.29 17.04 26.46
C GLY A 203 -11.92 15.70 25.83
N SER A 204 -12.35 15.45 24.59
CA SER A 204 -12.02 14.25 23.83
C SER A 204 -10.91 14.54 22.83
N PRO A 205 -10.01 13.58 22.51
CA PRO A 205 -9.01 13.76 21.45
C PRO A 205 -9.67 14.09 20.12
N LEU A 206 -9.12 15.05 19.38
CA LEU A 206 -9.54 15.37 18.02
C LEU A 206 -9.39 14.15 17.12
N GLY A 207 -8.29 13.45 17.26
CA GLY A 207 -8.02 12.24 16.50
C GLY A 207 -7.59 12.49 15.07
N GLY A 208 -7.25 11.42 14.39
CA GLY A 208 -6.74 11.44 13.03
C GLY A 208 -5.25 11.75 12.96
N ILE A 209 -4.60 11.18 11.94
CA ILE A 209 -3.20 11.40 11.62
C ILE A 209 -3.14 12.36 10.42
N THR A 210 -2.37 13.43 10.53
CA THR A 210 -2.19 14.36 9.42
C THR A 210 -1.44 13.70 8.26
N TRP A 211 -1.52 14.29 7.07
CA TRP A 211 -0.81 13.75 5.91
C TRP A 211 0.70 13.63 6.15
N GLY A 212 1.26 14.56 6.87
CA GLY A 212 2.65 14.54 7.29
C GLY A 212 2.91 15.56 8.39
N PRO A 213 4.12 15.60 8.94
CA PRO A 213 4.48 16.56 9.98
C PRO A 213 4.42 18.02 9.50
N GLY A 214 4.53 18.25 8.19
CA GLY A 214 4.41 19.56 7.57
C GLY A 214 2.99 19.95 7.14
N TYR A 215 1.98 19.15 7.46
CA TYR A 215 0.59 19.35 7.03
C TYR A 215 -0.36 19.41 8.22
N ILE A 216 -1.49 20.10 8.05
CA ILE A 216 -2.60 20.09 9.02
C ILE A 216 -3.76 19.21 8.56
N THR A 217 -3.87 18.94 7.25
CA THR A 217 -4.94 18.12 6.66
C THR A 217 -4.79 16.66 7.09
N LYS A 218 -5.93 16.00 7.32
CA LYS A 218 -5.99 14.61 7.74
C LYS A 218 -6.62 13.78 6.63
N HIS A 219 -5.86 12.85 6.08
CA HIS A 219 -6.23 12.12 4.86
C HIS A 219 -6.67 10.69 5.15
N SER A 220 -7.49 10.12 4.27
CA SER A 220 -7.74 8.68 4.27
C SER A 220 -6.42 7.91 4.15
N CYS A 221 -5.54 8.32 3.24
CA CYS A 221 -4.25 7.65 3.02
C CYS A 221 -3.28 7.76 4.19
N SER A 222 -3.44 8.73 5.08
CA SER A 222 -2.62 8.87 6.29
C SER A 222 -3.28 8.28 7.55
N ASN A 223 -4.34 7.49 7.39
CA ASN A 223 -5.06 6.81 8.48
C ASN A 223 -5.32 5.34 8.15
N GLY A 224 -6.17 5.05 7.17
CA GLY A 224 -6.56 3.69 6.82
C GLY A 224 -5.42 2.68 6.68
N PRO A 225 -4.31 3.01 6.00
CA PRO A 225 -3.23 2.07 5.79
C PRO A 225 -2.54 1.53 7.05
N ILE A 226 -2.60 2.23 8.17
CA ILE A 226 -1.97 1.75 9.41
C ILE A 226 -2.86 0.78 10.21
N VAL A 227 -4.15 0.70 9.91
CA VAL A 227 -5.09 -0.11 10.69
C VAL A 227 -4.71 -1.60 10.67
N SER A 228 -4.59 -2.20 9.51
CA SER A 228 -4.18 -3.61 9.38
C SER A 228 -2.81 -3.89 10.00
N PRO A 229 -1.76 -3.12 9.73
CA PRO A 229 -0.48 -3.30 10.40
C PRO A 229 -0.55 -3.24 11.93
N LEU A 230 -1.36 -2.35 12.49
CA LEU A 230 -1.57 -2.28 13.94
C LEU A 230 -2.23 -3.55 14.48
N VAL A 231 -3.19 -4.12 13.77
CA VAL A 231 -3.79 -5.41 14.15
C VAL A 231 -2.75 -6.53 14.10
N TRP A 232 -1.90 -6.57 13.07
CA TRP A 232 -0.84 -7.57 12.96
C TRP A 232 0.18 -7.46 14.10
N LEU A 233 0.56 -6.24 14.47
CA LEU A 233 1.42 -6.01 15.65
C LEU A 233 0.73 -6.46 16.95
N HIS A 234 -0.56 -6.18 17.09
CA HIS A 234 -1.35 -6.71 18.20
C HIS A 234 -1.27 -8.24 18.29
N GLU A 235 -1.44 -8.92 17.16
CA GLU A 235 -1.36 -10.40 17.10
C GLU A 235 0.03 -10.92 17.46
N ILE A 236 1.10 -10.25 17.01
CA ILE A 236 2.48 -10.62 17.33
C ILE A 236 2.74 -10.56 18.84
N TYR A 237 2.17 -9.56 19.53
CA TYR A 237 2.40 -9.34 20.97
C TYR A 237 1.31 -9.89 21.89
N LYS A 238 0.27 -10.49 21.32
CA LYS A 238 -0.82 -11.08 22.12
C LYS A 238 -0.29 -12.14 23.09
N GLY A 239 -0.62 -11.97 24.36
CA GLY A 239 -0.15 -12.88 25.42
C GLY A 239 1.29 -12.64 25.88
N LYS A 240 1.97 -11.63 25.34
CA LYS A 240 3.34 -11.26 25.74
C LYS A 240 3.32 -10.09 26.74
N PRO A 241 4.33 -10.00 27.64
CA PRO A 241 4.39 -8.95 28.66
C PRO A 241 4.98 -7.62 28.16
N ASP A 242 5.46 -7.56 26.91
CA ASP A 242 6.10 -6.38 26.35
C ASP A 242 5.22 -5.14 26.47
N GLU A 243 5.82 -4.03 26.93
CA GLU A 243 5.15 -2.76 27.19
C GLU A 243 5.68 -1.63 26.31
N VAL A 244 4.87 -0.60 26.16
CA VAL A 244 5.22 0.66 25.49
C VAL A 244 4.79 1.82 26.36
N THR A 245 5.64 2.86 26.44
CA THR A 245 5.33 4.12 27.10
C THR A 245 5.20 5.21 26.05
N TYR A 246 4.12 5.96 26.08
CA TYR A 246 3.82 7.01 25.12
C TYR A 246 3.15 8.21 25.75
N GLY A 247 3.27 9.38 25.10
CA GLY A 247 2.68 10.63 25.57
C GLY A 247 1.20 10.77 25.19
N TYR A 248 0.45 11.45 26.03
CA TYR A 248 -0.92 11.85 25.75
C TYR A 248 -1.22 13.22 26.38
N VAL A 249 -2.32 13.84 25.97
CA VAL A 249 -2.81 15.09 26.52
C VAL A 249 -3.85 14.81 27.59
N ALA A 250 -3.56 15.22 28.84
CA ALA A 250 -4.47 15.02 29.94
C ALA A 250 -5.60 16.09 29.94
N ALA A 251 -6.64 15.86 30.75
CA ALA A 251 -7.82 16.76 30.82
C ALA A 251 -7.47 18.20 31.20
N ASP A 252 -6.39 18.42 31.96
CA ASP A 252 -5.86 19.75 32.31
C ASP A 252 -4.95 20.35 31.23
N ASN A 253 -4.89 19.72 30.06
CA ASN A 253 -4.03 20.10 28.93
C ASN A 253 -2.53 19.86 29.14
N SER A 254 -2.13 19.23 30.24
CA SER A 254 -0.75 18.81 30.46
C SER A 254 -0.39 17.60 29.63
N ARG A 255 0.92 17.45 29.33
CA ARG A 255 1.44 16.26 28.64
C ARG A 255 1.91 15.26 29.68
N LYS A 256 1.34 14.06 29.63
CA LYS A 256 1.65 12.96 30.54
C LYS A 256 2.05 11.71 29.78
N LEU A 257 2.67 10.77 30.48
CA LEU A 257 3.07 9.48 29.93
C LEU A 257 2.10 8.39 30.41
N ARG A 258 1.86 7.42 29.54
CA ARG A 258 1.08 6.22 29.82
C ARG A 258 1.86 4.99 29.39
N THR A 259 1.83 3.94 30.21
CA THR A 259 2.44 2.66 29.90
C THR A 259 1.36 1.60 29.75
N GLU A 260 1.40 0.87 28.66
CA GLU A 260 0.46 -0.20 28.34
C GLU A 260 1.20 -1.41 27.78
N LYS A 261 0.57 -2.59 27.83
CA LYS A 261 1.04 -3.74 27.06
C LYS A 261 0.98 -3.40 25.56
N LYS A 262 2.01 -3.78 24.83
CA LYS A 262 2.07 -3.52 23.37
C LYS A 262 0.84 -4.06 22.65
N SER A 263 0.36 -5.26 22.97
CA SER A 263 -0.82 -5.83 22.33
C SER A 263 -2.06 -4.97 22.49
N ASP A 264 -2.29 -4.41 23.67
CA ASP A 264 -3.42 -3.53 23.94
C ASP A 264 -3.26 -2.18 23.24
N TYR A 265 -2.07 -1.60 23.32
CA TYR A 265 -1.72 -0.34 22.66
C TYR A 265 -1.99 -0.40 21.16
N TYR A 266 -1.48 -1.41 20.48
CA TYR A 266 -1.66 -1.54 19.03
C TYR A 266 -3.13 -1.76 18.63
N LEU A 267 -3.86 -2.59 19.36
CA LEU A 267 -5.28 -2.82 19.08
C LEU A 267 -6.13 -1.58 19.35
N ASN A 268 -5.87 -0.86 20.43
CA ASN A 268 -6.61 0.36 20.76
C ASN A 268 -6.39 1.44 19.70
N PHE A 269 -5.17 1.60 19.21
CA PHE A 269 -4.89 2.54 18.12
C PHE A 269 -5.49 2.07 16.79
N ALA A 270 -5.47 0.78 16.49
CA ALA A 270 -6.14 0.25 15.30
C ALA A 270 -7.63 0.63 15.28
N LYS A 271 -8.32 0.42 16.40
CA LYS A 271 -9.73 0.81 16.56
C LYS A 271 -9.91 2.32 16.46
N ALA A 272 -9.08 3.11 17.14
CA ALA A 272 -9.19 4.56 17.16
C ALA A 272 -9.02 5.18 15.77
N VAL A 273 -8.03 4.72 15.00
CA VAL A 273 -7.76 5.19 13.64
C VAL A 273 -8.90 4.79 12.70
N TYR A 274 -9.34 3.54 12.78
CA TYR A 274 -10.48 3.05 11.98
C TYR A 274 -11.74 3.86 12.26
N ASP A 275 -12.07 4.06 13.53
CA ASP A 275 -13.28 4.80 13.95
C ASP A 275 -13.21 6.26 13.52
N TRP A 276 -12.04 6.89 13.64
CA TRP A 276 -11.85 8.26 13.19
C TRP A 276 -12.13 8.39 11.68
N GLN A 277 -11.53 7.53 10.87
CA GLN A 277 -11.71 7.59 9.41
C GLN A 277 -13.14 7.30 8.99
N LYS A 278 -13.79 6.29 9.58
CA LYS A 278 -15.20 5.99 9.34
C LYS A 278 -16.09 7.17 9.67
N LYS A 279 -15.88 7.77 10.85
CA LYS A 279 -16.70 8.91 11.31
C LYS A 279 -16.60 10.12 10.41
N HIS A 280 -15.38 10.44 9.95
CA HIS A 280 -15.10 11.71 9.27
C HIS A 280 -15.09 11.61 7.74
N LEU A 281 -14.77 10.44 7.16
CA LEU A 281 -14.49 10.31 5.74
C LEU A 281 -15.40 9.33 4.99
N LEU A 282 -16.22 8.54 5.68
CA LEU A 282 -17.22 7.72 5.00
C LEU A 282 -18.35 8.60 4.46
N ARG A 283 -18.57 8.52 3.15
CA ARG A 283 -19.60 9.29 2.45
C ARG A 283 -20.98 8.63 2.58
N PRO A 284 -22.07 9.41 2.39
CA PRO A 284 -23.43 8.83 2.38
C PRO A 284 -23.64 7.75 1.30
N ASP A 285 -22.90 7.81 0.17
CA ASP A 285 -22.97 6.80 -0.89
C ASP A 285 -22.09 5.56 -0.62
N GLY A 286 -21.48 5.49 0.56
CA GLY A 286 -20.83 4.29 1.07
C GLY A 286 -19.39 4.07 0.62
N VAL A 287 -18.71 5.08 0.10
CA VAL A 287 -17.26 5.07 -0.18
C VAL A 287 -16.55 6.17 0.60
N TYR A 288 -15.23 6.11 0.69
CA TYR A 288 -14.44 7.06 1.48
C TYR A 288 -13.96 8.25 0.65
N ASP A 289 -14.10 9.46 1.18
CA ASP A 289 -13.48 10.66 0.65
C ASP A 289 -11.98 10.69 0.90
N ASP A 290 -11.29 11.63 0.23
CA ASP A 290 -9.83 11.73 0.25
C ASP A 290 -9.32 12.30 1.58
N MET A 291 -9.86 13.43 2.04
CA MET A 291 -9.30 14.14 3.19
C MET A 291 -10.31 15.02 3.95
N MET A 292 -9.88 15.44 5.13
CA MET A 292 -10.45 16.54 5.90
C MET A 292 -9.53 17.76 5.85
N GLY A 293 -10.10 18.98 5.72
CA GLY A 293 -9.39 20.25 5.82
C GLY A 293 -9.17 20.99 4.51
N GLY A 294 -9.56 20.40 3.38
CA GLY A 294 -9.42 21.01 2.05
C GLY A 294 -7.96 21.18 1.62
N TYR A 295 -7.76 21.90 0.51
CA TYR A 295 -6.44 22.10 -0.08
C TYR A 295 -5.71 23.33 0.50
N ASP A 296 -6.39 24.18 1.25
CA ASP A 296 -5.79 25.32 1.92
C ASP A 296 -5.11 24.84 3.22
N SER A 297 -3.82 25.06 3.32
CA SER A 297 -3.04 24.68 4.51
C SER A 297 -2.70 25.93 5.31
N PRO A 298 -3.50 26.29 6.36
CA PRO A 298 -3.04 27.26 7.31
C PRO A 298 -1.78 26.75 8.03
N ASP A 299 -1.03 27.65 8.65
CA ASP A 299 0.17 27.34 9.38
C ASP A 299 -0.10 26.35 10.53
N ILE A 300 0.85 25.48 10.78
CA ILE A 300 0.84 24.58 11.94
C ILE A 300 0.91 25.44 13.21
N LYS A 301 0.01 25.19 14.16
CA LYS A 301 -0.07 25.90 15.42
C LYS A 301 0.66 25.16 16.53
N TYR A 302 1.23 25.90 17.43
CA TYR A 302 1.94 25.40 18.59
C TYR A 302 1.42 26.05 19.87
N VAL A 303 1.62 25.37 20.99
CA VAL A 303 1.29 25.83 22.33
C VAL A 303 2.51 25.57 23.23
N THR A 304 2.73 26.48 24.20
CA THR A 304 3.77 26.30 25.22
C THR A 304 3.10 25.90 26.54
N ILE A 305 3.48 24.74 27.08
CA ILE A 305 2.99 24.23 28.35
C ILE A 305 4.20 23.93 29.24
N ASP A 306 4.25 24.56 30.41
CA ASP A 306 5.36 24.40 31.38
C ASP A 306 6.75 24.65 30.74
N GLY A 307 6.85 25.64 29.86
CA GLY A 307 8.09 26.00 29.18
C GLY A 307 8.45 25.12 27.95
N GLU A 308 7.72 24.08 27.69
CA GLU A 308 7.92 23.18 26.54
C GLU A 308 6.92 23.51 25.42
N ARG A 309 7.41 23.41 24.18
CA ARG A 309 6.60 23.65 22.98
C ARG A 309 6.02 22.36 22.45
N TYR A 310 4.72 22.39 22.13
CA TYR A 310 4.01 21.26 21.52
C TYR A 310 3.17 21.73 20.34
N ARG A 311 2.99 20.85 19.36
CA ARG A 311 2.01 21.06 18.30
C ARG A 311 0.61 20.99 18.90
N THR A 312 -0.29 21.84 18.43
CA THR A 312 -1.71 21.75 18.76
C THR A 312 -2.55 21.43 17.53
N GLY A 313 -3.66 20.76 17.72
CA GLY A 313 -4.53 20.36 16.64
C GLY A 313 -5.36 21.51 16.09
N SER A 314 -5.79 21.38 14.85
CA SER A 314 -6.73 22.25 14.19
C SER A 314 -8.05 21.50 13.98
N LYS A 315 -9.16 22.17 14.31
CA LYS A 315 -10.49 21.63 14.02
C LYS A 315 -10.75 21.75 12.52
N LEU A 316 -10.77 20.63 11.85
CA LEU A 316 -11.05 20.54 10.42
C LEU A 316 -12.56 20.38 10.21
N ARG A 317 -13.15 21.07 9.24
CA ARG A 317 -14.60 21.07 9.00
C ARG A 317 -14.99 20.31 7.75
N ASP A 318 -14.24 20.49 6.68
CA ASP A 318 -14.66 20.07 5.36
C ASP A 318 -14.07 18.70 5.01
N ARG A 319 -14.96 17.82 4.58
CA ARG A 319 -14.61 16.59 3.92
C ARG A 319 -14.47 16.89 2.42
N VAL A 320 -13.36 16.47 1.80
CA VAL A 320 -13.03 16.76 0.41
C VAL A 320 -12.69 15.46 -0.32
N GLY A 321 -13.28 15.29 -1.51
CA GLY A 321 -12.97 14.19 -2.42
C GLY A 321 -11.87 14.57 -3.44
N PRO A 322 -11.69 13.76 -4.50
CA PRO A 322 -12.58 12.67 -4.91
C PRO A 322 -12.44 11.40 -4.06
N ALA A 323 -13.43 10.50 -4.19
CA ALA A 323 -13.26 9.14 -3.70
C ALA A 323 -12.23 8.41 -4.57
N ILE A 324 -11.27 7.73 -3.93
CA ILE A 324 -10.21 6.98 -4.61
C ILE A 324 -10.24 5.54 -4.11
N THR A 325 -10.03 4.58 -5.00
CA THR A 325 -10.20 3.14 -4.73
C THR A 325 -9.44 2.66 -3.51
N TYR A 326 -8.18 3.10 -3.33
CA TYR A 326 -7.34 2.60 -2.24
C TYR A 326 -7.81 3.05 -0.85
N ASN A 327 -8.54 4.16 -0.75
CA ASN A 327 -9.10 4.63 0.52
C ASN A 327 -10.21 3.70 1.04
N SER A 328 -10.97 3.09 0.14
CA SER A 328 -11.91 2.02 0.49
C SER A 328 -11.19 0.68 0.68
N GLY A 329 -10.19 0.38 -0.13
CA GLY A 329 -9.41 -0.85 -0.02
C GLY A 329 -8.75 -1.06 1.33
N THR A 330 -8.09 -0.06 1.88
CA THR A 330 -7.46 -0.15 3.20
C THR A 330 -8.48 -0.29 4.33
N MET A 331 -9.66 0.31 4.20
CA MET A 331 -10.72 0.17 5.20
C MET A 331 -11.42 -1.19 5.13
N LEU A 332 -11.48 -1.81 3.96
CA LEU A 332 -11.88 -3.21 3.83
C LEU A 332 -10.91 -4.14 4.56
N SER A 333 -9.63 -4.00 4.29
CA SER A 333 -8.58 -4.79 4.97
C SER A 333 -8.59 -4.56 6.47
N GLY A 334 -8.70 -3.30 6.90
CA GLY A 334 -8.78 -2.93 8.32
C GLY A 334 -9.99 -3.52 9.02
N ALA A 335 -11.17 -3.46 8.41
CA ALA A 335 -12.37 -4.06 8.97
C ALA A 335 -12.27 -5.59 9.07
N ALA A 336 -11.73 -6.25 8.03
CA ALA A 336 -11.52 -7.69 8.05
C ALA A 336 -10.58 -8.11 9.18
N ASP A 337 -9.46 -7.41 9.34
CA ASP A 337 -8.48 -7.71 10.38
C ASP A 337 -9.03 -7.41 11.79
N LEU A 338 -9.73 -6.30 11.97
CA LEU A 338 -10.39 -5.98 13.25
C LEU A 338 -11.48 -6.99 13.60
N PHE A 339 -12.27 -7.43 12.63
CA PHE A 339 -13.27 -8.48 12.87
C PHE A 339 -12.60 -9.78 13.32
N ARG A 340 -11.51 -10.18 12.69
CA ARG A 340 -10.79 -11.41 13.05
C ARG A 340 -10.36 -11.42 14.52
N VAL A 341 -9.85 -10.31 15.04
CA VAL A 341 -9.30 -10.27 16.40
C VAL A 341 -10.30 -9.86 17.48
N THR A 342 -11.41 -9.21 17.12
CA THR A 342 -12.41 -8.71 18.07
C THR A 342 -13.71 -9.50 18.07
N SER A 343 -14.06 -10.14 16.96
CA SER A 343 -15.38 -10.73 16.70
C SER A 343 -16.55 -9.72 16.79
N ASP A 344 -16.25 -8.42 16.70
CA ASP A 344 -17.28 -7.39 16.69
C ASP A 344 -17.98 -7.36 15.33
N ALA A 345 -19.28 -7.68 15.30
CA ALA A 345 -20.07 -7.80 14.09
C ALA A 345 -20.15 -6.48 13.29
N THR A 346 -19.92 -5.34 13.91
CA THR A 346 -19.90 -4.04 13.22
C THR A 346 -18.89 -4.03 12.08
N TYR A 347 -17.70 -4.57 12.30
CA TYR A 347 -16.64 -4.63 11.27
C TYR A 347 -17.05 -5.53 10.10
N GLN A 348 -17.73 -6.65 10.36
CA GLN A 348 -18.23 -7.52 9.30
C GLN A 348 -19.31 -6.82 8.47
N THR A 349 -20.23 -6.12 9.11
CA THR A 349 -21.26 -5.32 8.44
C THR A 349 -20.61 -4.24 7.59
N ASP A 350 -19.63 -3.53 8.13
CA ASP A 350 -18.90 -2.48 7.42
C ASP A 350 -18.21 -3.01 6.16
N LEU A 351 -17.50 -4.13 6.26
CA LEU A 351 -16.79 -4.68 5.11
C LEU A 351 -17.74 -5.21 4.03
N ALA A 352 -18.88 -5.78 4.41
CA ALA A 352 -19.86 -6.24 3.45
C ALA A 352 -20.49 -5.07 2.68
N GLU A 353 -20.92 -4.04 3.38
CA GLU A 353 -21.47 -2.82 2.77
C GLU A 353 -20.43 -2.11 1.90
N LEU A 354 -19.21 -1.97 2.38
CA LEU A 354 -18.13 -1.30 1.64
C LEU A 354 -17.72 -2.10 0.39
N THR A 355 -17.73 -3.42 0.45
CA THR A 355 -17.49 -4.27 -0.72
C THR A 355 -18.51 -3.96 -1.82
N ASP A 356 -19.78 -4.00 -1.50
CA ASP A 356 -20.87 -3.78 -2.47
C ASP A 356 -20.86 -2.34 -3.00
N ASN A 357 -20.76 -1.37 -2.10
CA ASN A 357 -20.80 0.06 -2.45
C ASN A 357 -19.61 0.50 -3.25
N SER A 358 -18.39 0.05 -2.90
CA SER A 358 -17.19 0.43 -3.62
C SER A 358 -17.13 -0.19 -5.01
N PHE A 359 -17.53 -1.44 -5.16
CA PHE A 359 -17.56 -2.06 -6.48
C PHE A 359 -18.59 -1.38 -7.40
N ALA A 360 -19.78 -1.07 -6.88
CA ALA A 360 -20.80 -0.33 -7.62
C ALA A 360 -20.33 1.07 -8.03
N TYR A 361 -19.54 1.72 -7.19
CA TYR A 361 -19.05 3.08 -7.44
C TYR A 361 -17.90 3.12 -8.44
N PHE A 362 -16.90 2.22 -8.31
CA PHE A 362 -15.63 2.29 -9.05
C PHE A 362 -15.60 1.43 -10.30
N ALA A 363 -16.29 0.29 -10.32
CA ALA A 363 -16.23 -0.68 -11.41
C ALA A 363 -17.41 -0.52 -12.36
N LYS A 364 -17.10 -0.41 -13.65
CA LYS A 364 -18.13 -0.32 -14.70
C LYS A 364 -18.01 -1.52 -15.64
N PRO A 365 -19.09 -2.29 -15.88
CA PRO A 365 -19.04 -3.42 -16.78
C PRO A 365 -18.56 -3.00 -18.17
N GLU A 366 -17.67 -3.80 -18.75
CA GLU A 366 -17.23 -3.62 -20.13
C GLU A 366 -18.01 -4.59 -21.04
N ALA A 367 -19.03 -4.06 -21.73
CA ALA A 367 -19.98 -4.88 -22.47
C ALA A 367 -19.30 -5.69 -23.60
N ALA A 368 -18.23 -5.14 -24.23
CA ALA A 368 -17.51 -5.82 -25.30
C ALA A 368 -16.56 -6.91 -24.80
N LYS A 369 -16.30 -6.97 -23.49
CA LYS A 369 -15.36 -7.89 -22.85
C LYS A 369 -16.03 -8.51 -21.61
N PRO A 370 -16.86 -9.55 -21.79
CA PRO A 370 -17.62 -10.15 -20.68
C PRO A 370 -16.71 -10.56 -19.50
N GLY A 371 -17.12 -10.16 -18.30
CA GLY A 371 -16.37 -10.42 -17.07
C GLY A 371 -15.29 -9.38 -16.75
N CYS A 372 -14.98 -8.47 -17.67
CA CYS A 372 -14.08 -7.35 -17.44
C CYS A 372 -14.84 -6.11 -16.97
N TYR A 373 -14.16 -5.30 -16.17
CA TYR A 373 -14.70 -4.04 -15.63
C TYR A 373 -13.71 -2.91 -15.83
N THR A 374 -14.19 -1.76 -16.26
CA THR A 374 -13.38 -0.55 -16.38
C THR A 374 -13.28 0.14 -15.01
N PHE A 375 -12.04 0.35 -14.58
CA PHE A 375 -11.69 1.23 -13.47
C PHE A 375 -10.96 2.46 -14.02
N ASP A 376 -10.98 3.57 -13.27
CA ASP A 376 -10.12 4.71 -13.60
C ASP A 376 -8.65 4.29 -13.53
N VAL A 377 -7.90 4.58 -14.59
CA VAL A 377 -6.46 4.30 -14.70
C VAL A 377 -5.63 5.57 -14.83
N SER A 378 -6.24 6.75 -14.69
CA SER A 378 -5.53 8.04 -14.70
C SER A 378 -4.62 8.19 -13.49
N GLY A 379 -3.57 9.01 -13.64
CA GLY A 379 -2.63 9.25 -12.55
C GLY A 379 -2.02 7.96 -12.02
N PHE A 380 -2.13 7.73 -10.72
CA PHE A 380 -1.58 6.55 -10.03
C PHE A 380 -2.62 5.46 -9.76
N CYS A 381 -3.78 5.55 -10.38
CA CYS A 381 -4.94 4.70 -10.06
C CYS A 381 -4.67 3.21 -10.27
N ASN A 382 -3.79 2.81 -11.18
CA ASN A 382 -3.43 1.39 -11.30
C ASN A 382 -2.88 0.80 -10.00
N TRP A 383 -2.08 1.56 -9.26
CA TRP A 383 -1.60 1.11 -7.95
C TRP A 383 -2.72 1.14 -6.91
N PHE A 384 -3.51 2.21 -6.89
CA PHE A 384 -4.66 2.34 -5.98
C PHE A 384 -5.67 1.21 -6.16
N ASN A 385 -5.94 0.83 -7.40
CA ASN A 385 -6.86 -0.26 -7.73
C ASN A 385 -6.39 -1.61 -7.17
N GLY A 386 -5.08 -1.85 -7.16
CA GLY A 386 -4.48 -3.04 -6.55
C GLY A 386 -4.73 -3.12 -5.05
N VAL A 387 -4.72 -1.98 -4.36
CA VAL A 387 -5.06 -1.89 -2.94
C VAL A 387 -6.53 -2.22 -2.69
N LEU A 388 -7.42 -1.77 -3.57
CA LEU A 388 -8.85 -2.15 -3.51
C LEU A 388 -9.04 -3.65 -3.69
N MET A 389 -8.38 -4.25 -4.68
CA MET A 389 -8.44 -5.70 -4.89
C MET A 389 -8.01 -6.47 -3.65
N ARG A 390 -6.91 -6.07 -3.04
CA ARG A 390 -6.42 -6.68 -1.79
C ARG A 390 -7.46 -6.57 -0.67
N GLY A 391 -8.16 -5.44 -0.59
CA GLY A 391 -9.27 -5.26 0.33
C GLY A 391 -10.41 -6.26 0.09
N TYR A 392 -10.76 -6.52 -1.15
CA TYR A 392 -11.78 -7.53 -1.49
C TYR A 392 -11.33 -8.95 -1.12
N VAL A 393 -10.06 -9.27 -1.33
CA VAL A 393 -9.50 -10.57 -0.92
C VAL A 393 -9.58 -10.74 0.59
N ASP A 394 -9.24 -9.71 1.36
CA ASP A 394 -9.33 -9.75 2.83
C ASP A 394 -10.78 -9.86 3.30
N ALA A 395 -11.71 -9.15 2.66
CA ALA A 395 -13.14 -9.21 2.97
C ALA A 395 -13.76 -10.58 2.67
N TYR A 396 -13.25 -11.29 1.68
CA TYR A 396 -13.79 -12.58 1.25
C TYR A 396 -13.86 -13.61 2.40
N SER A 397 -12.95 -13.56 3.34
CA SER A 397 -12.89 -14.50 4.47
C SER A 397 -14.22 -14.58 5.26
N THR A 398 -14.95 -13.48 5.34
CA THR A 398 -16.24 -13.37 6.05
C THR A 398 -17.39 -12.87 5.17
N TYR A 399 -17.12 -12.51 3.92
CA TYR A 399 -18.12 -12.06 2.95
C TYR A 399 -17.80 -12.65 1.58
N THR A 400 -18.30 -13.85 1.32
CA THR A 400 -17.97 -14.61 0.10
C THR A 400 -18.48 -13.97 -1.19
N ALA A 401 -19.47 -13.06 -1.11
CA ALA A 401 -19.93 -12.29 -2.26
C ALA A 401 -18.81 -11.39 -2.86
N ALA A 402 -17.73 -11.10 -2.13
CA ALA A 402 -16.58 -10.41 -2.65
C ALA A 402 -15.87 -11.17 -3.79
N ALA A 403 -16.13 -12.47 -3.95
CA ALA A 403 -15.53 -13.29 -5.01
C ALA A 403 -15.73 -12.71 -6.42
N SER A 404 -16.92 -12.19 -6.71
CA SER A 404 -17.20 -11.58 -8.02
C SER A 404 -16.39 -10.30 -8.27
N CYS A 405 -16.14 -9.53 -7.19
CA CYS A 405 -15.29 -8.34 -7.27
C CYS A 405 -13.83 -8.71 -7.56
N ILE A 406 -13.34 -9.76 -6.91
CA ILE A 406 -11.97 -10.28 -7.11
C ILE A 406 -11.80 -10.81 -8.53
N GLU A 407 -12.79 -11.55 -9.03
CA GLU A 407 -12.77 -12.11 -10.39
C GLU A 407 -12.64 -11.04 -11.47
N ALA A 408 -13.23 -9.85 -11.27
CA ALA A 408 -13.07 -8.74 -12.19
C ALA A 408 -11.60 -8.35 -12.40
N PHE A 409 -10.79 -8.36 -11.35
CA PHE A 409 -9.35 -8.08 -11.44
C PHE A 409 -8.59 -9.20 -12.14
N GLN A 410 -8.91 -10.46 -11.85
CA GLN A 410 -8.33 -11.60 -12.56
C GLN A 410 -8.61 -11.49 -14.07
N ASN A 411 -9.84 -11.21 -14.44
CA ASN A 411 -10.27 -11.10 -15.84
C ASN A 411 -9.57 -9.94 -16.54
N ASN A 412 -9.45 -8.78 -15.92
CA ASN A 412 -8.75 -7.62 -16.49
C ASN A 412 -7.26 -7.91 -16.74
N LEU A 413 -6.59 -8.51 -15.77
CA LEU A 413 -5.18 -8.86 -15.90
C LEU A 413 -4.95 -9.91 -16.99
N ASP A 414 -5.78 -10.94 -17.01
CA ASP A 414 -5.66 -12.02 -18.01
C ASP A 414 -5.98 -11.53 -19.41
N TYR A 415 -6.97 -10.64 -19.56
CA TYR A 415 -7.27 -10.00 -20.82
C TYR A 415 -6.06 -9.23 -21.36
N ALA A 416 -5.43 -8.41 -20.51
CA ALA A 416 -4.24 -7.65 -20.90
C ALA A 416 -3.06 -8.56 -21.22
N TYR A 417 -2.84 -9.62 -20.44
CA TYR A 417 -1.75 -10.55 -20.65
C TYR A 417 -1.91 -11.30 -21.99
N GLU A 418 -3.08 -11.78 -22.28
CA GLU A 418 -3.38 -12.54 -23.49
C GLU A 418 -3.37 -11.68 -24.76
N ASN A 419 -3.78 -10.42 -24.66
CA ASN A 419 -3.96 -9.54 -25.82
C ASN A 419 -2.83 -8.51 -25.99
N TYR A 420 -2.19 -8.08 -24.92
CA TYR A 420 -1.29 -6.92 -24.94
C TYR A 420 0.09 -7.13 -24.32
N GLN A 421 0.34 -8.28 -23.69
CA GLN A 421 1.68 -8.52 -23.13
C GLN A 421 2.74 -8.30 -24.21
N TYR A 422 3.75 -7.48 -23.89
CA TYR A 422 4.85 -7.15 -24.78
C TYR A 422 6.15 -7.02 -24.00
N LYS A 423 7.15 -7.81 -24.38
CA LYS A 423 8.46 -7.85 -23.71
C LYS A 423 8.32 -7.96 -22.17
N HIS A 424 7.47 -8.88 -21.73
CA HIS A 424 7.19 -9.16 -20.32
C HIS A 424 6.57 -7.98 -19.55
N MET A 425 5.89 -7.07 -20.24
CA MET A 425 5.19 -5.94 -19.65
C MET A 425 3.73 -5.89 -20.06
N LEU A 426 2.91 -5.32 -19.19
CA LEU A 426 1.51 -5.00 -19.47
C LEU A 426 1.37 -3.48 -19.70
N PRO A 427 0.39 -3.06 -20.51
CA PRO A 427 0.14 -1.65 -20.75
C PRO A 427 -0.48 -0.98 -19.53
N THR A 428 -0.39 0.34 -19.46
CA THR A 428 -1.05 1.14 -18.41
C THR A 428 -2.57 0.93 -18.42
N ASN A 429 -3.18 0.87 -19.60
CA ASN A 429 -4.61 0.52 -19.71
C ASN A 429 -4.76 -0.93 -20.14
N LEU A 430 -5.15 -1.78 -19.18
CA LEU A 430 -5.26 -3.23 -19.37
C LEU A 430 -6.31 -3.64 -20.41
N LEU A 431 -7.33 -2.84 -20.65
CA LEU A 431 -8.42 -3.18 -21.55
C LEU A 431 -8.32 -2.51 -22.92
N VAL A 432 -7.45 -1.51 -23.07
CA VAL A 432 -7.26 -0.77 -24.33
C VAL A 432 -5.92 -1.11 -25.00
N GLY A 433 -4.87 -1.34 -24.22
CA GLY A 433 -3.57 -1.74 -24.74
C GLY A 433 -2.62 -0.57 -25.00
N TRP A 434 -1.71 -0.79 -25.96
CA TRP A 434 -0.62 0.14 -26.28
C TRP A 434 -1.02 1.16 -27.34
N TYR A 435 -0.32 2.31 -27.33
CA TYR A 435 -0.33 3.26 -28.44
C TYR A 435 0.46 2.67 -29.62
N LYS A 436 -0.20 2.42 -30.74
CA LYS A 436 0.43 1.78 -31.91
C LYS A 436 1.16 2.77 -32.82
N ALA A 437 0.57 3.95 -33.05
CA ALA A 437 1.12 4.98 -33.93
C ALA A 437 2.20 5.84 -33.25
N GLU A 438 2.10 6.04 -31.94
CA GLU A 438 2.98 6.91 -31.15
C GLU A 438 3.67 6.09 -30.08
N LYS A 439 4.66 5.30 -30.49
CA LYS A 439 5.37 4.35 -29.60
C LYS A 439 6.06 5.02 -28.40
N ASN A 440 6.47 6.30 -28.54
CA ASN A 440 7.04 7.09 -27.45
C ASN A 440 6.04 7.42 -26.33
N LYS A 441 4.75 7.24 -26.53
CA LYS A 441 3.72 7.42 -25.50
C LYS A 441 3.53 6.19 -24.62
N ASN A 442 4.19 5.08 -24.92
CA ASN A 442 4.09 3.84 -24.15
C ASN A 442 5.02 3.80 -22.93
N ASN A 443 5.18 4.92 -22.26
CA ASN A 443 5.89 4.99 -21.00
C ASN A 443 5.02 4.35 -19.91
N VAL A 444 5.58 3.38 -19.20
CA VAL A 444 4.90 2.69 -18.10
C VAL A 444 5.59 3.04 -16.78
N GLU A 445 4.81 3.48 -15.80
CA GLU A 445 5.29 3.65 -14.44
C GLU A 445 5.77 2.31 -13.89
N GLY A 446 6.96 2.27 -13.29
CA GLY A 446 7.47 1.04 -12.65
C GLY A 446 6.54 0.54 -11.55
N MET A 447 5.96 1.48 -10.82
CA MET A 447 4.97 1.19 -9.78
C MET A 447 3.75 0.41 -10.32
N PHE A 448 3.35 0.63 -11.57
CA PHE A 448 2.23 -0.12 -12.17
C PHE A 448 2.62 -1.56 -12.48
N THR A 449 3.80 -1.78 -13.01
CA THR A 449 4.29 -3.14 -13.28
C THR A 449 4.39 -3.95 -12.00
N PHE A 450 4.93 -3.36 -10.93
CA PHE A 450 4.97 -4.01 -9.63
C PHE A 450 3.56 -4.22 -9.05
N ALA A 451 2.63 -3.28 -9.25
CA ALA A 451 1.25 -3.45 -8.82
C ALA A 451 0.57 -4.63 -9.50
N PHE A 452 0.71 -4.77 -10.82
CA PHE A 452 0.15 -5.90 -11.56
C PHE A 452 0.76 -7.24 -11.10
N ALA A 453 2.05 -7.27 -10.86
CA ALA A 453 2.72 -8.44 -10.32
C ALA A 453 2.18 -8.80 -8.92
N ALA A 454 2.03 -7.81 -8.04
CA ALA A 454 1.46 -8.01 -6.72
C ALA A 454 0.01 -8.52 -6.78
N GLU A 455 -0.79 -7.99 -7.69
CA GLU A 455 -2.18 -8.46 -7.91
C GLU A 455 -2.19 -9.93 -8.32
N TYR A 456 -1.36 -10.35 -9.27
CA TYR A 456 -1.26 -11.76 -9.66
C TYR A 456 -0.87 -12.67 -8.49
N ALA A 457 0.09 -12.25 -7.68
CA ALA A 457 0.53 -13.04 -6.53
C ALA A 457 -0.56 -13.14 -5.44
N VAL A 458 -1.26 -12.03 -5.17
CA VAL A 458 -2.40 -12.02 -4.22
C VAL A 458 -3.54 -12.91 -4.74
N LEU A 459 -3.81 -12.86 -6.04
CA LEU A 459 -4.81 -13.72 -6.67
C LEU A 459 -4.44 -15.21 -6.58
N ALA A 460 -3.16 -15.56 -6.67
CA ALA A 460 -2.70 -16.93 -6.46
C ALA A 460 -3.02 -17.42 -5.04
N ASN A 461 -2.69 -16.61 -4.03
CA ASN A 461 -3.03 -16.93 -2.64
C ASN A 461 -4.54 -17.07 -2.44
N TYR A 462 -5.31 -16.19 -3.03
CA TYR A 462 -6.77 -16.25 -2.98
C TYR A 462 -7.30 -17.57 -3.57
N GLU A 463 -6.83 -17.97 -4.75
CA GLU A 463 -7.26 -19.21 -5.40
C GLU A 463 -6.94 -20.45 -4.55
N TRP A 464 -5.78 -20.49 -3.91
CA TRP A 464 -5.42 -21.60 -3.02
C TRP A 464 -6.20 -21.62 -1.70
N SER A 465 -6.72 -20.48 -1.26
CA SER A 465 -7.41 -20.33 0.03
C SER A 465 -8.94 -20.28 -0.08
N LYS A 466 -9.49 -20.14 -1.31
CA LYS A 466 -10.93 -20.01 -1.46
C LYS A 466 -11.67 -21.30 -1.12
N LYS A 467 -12.86 -21.13 -0.55
CA LYS A 467 -13.71 -22.20 -0.03
C LYS A 467 -14.64 -22.79 -1.10
#